data_629e9a9d44c50a02a3fd3594d048654a
#
_entry.id   629e9a9d44c50a02a3fd3594d048654a
#
_cell.length_a   1.000
_cell.length_b   1.000
_cell.length_c   1.000
_cell.angle_alpha   90.00
_cell.angle_beta   90.00
_cell.angle_gamma   90.00
#
_symmetry.space_group_name_H-M   'P 1'
#
loop_
_entity.id
_entity.type
_entity.pdbx_description
1 polymer ?
#
loop_
_entity_poly.entity_id
_entity_poly.type
_entity_poly.pdbx_seq_one_letter_code
_entity_poly.pdbx_strand_id
1 'polypeptide(L)'
;MNNFRFTKIIAGVSPILAKETVLSKIINMVDAFRITLSKGYDDNNKKYIDTIMKLDNSKTIILETKGIDIRMKNTCNFPIKKGEKWTMEYSEYAQEGTSKIYIDYPALGNLKENTIITCEQSNTSFKILSTEEDTAQVEVLSAGNGEILQYDRINFDALDNKDEALTEKDKKDILWGLEYGAHVIGLACSNSAEHVESAKEFLDQNNAKEMKVFAKIETTSGLQNFKEILKTADGIILVANVLEKLNLAKKLNTLIQLVKAEGKPVLITYTNRDYEKPFLKSFGKEMQELAQEHIDGIMLETFLIEDQVFDVIEKAGDILGNQELKYEYQEIERFKTSNEFEVRDYIIYNAFRSIEEFGIKTTICFTENGYTASRYSSLGPKIPIITFTQSKDTYRYLSLVRGVKGYKISQSFNYENLKKIGKEMIRMIFKGNISLDDKILILQANETLNPVKTDMINGIEFYNFKNI
;
A
#
# COMPACT_ATOMS: atom_id res chain seq x y z
N MET A 1 -20.75 8.37 16.97
CA MET A 1 -20.12 8.55 15.65
C MET A 1 -20.36 7.28 14.83
N ASN A 2 -21.54 7.12 14.29
CA ASN A 2 -21.86 5.90 13.56
C ASN A 2 -21.21 5.95 12.16
N ASN A 3 -20.26 5.06 11.93
CA ASN A 3 -19.75 4.61 10.63
C ASN A 3 -18.74 5.47 9.86
N PHE A 4 -17.95 6.35 10.49
CA PHE A 4 -16.73 6.82 9.84
C PHE A 4 -15.60 5.82 10.10
N ARG A 5 -15.13 5.15 9.06
CA ARG A 5 -14.00 4.23 9.11
C ARG A 5 -12.70 5.01 8.88
N PHE A 6 -11.73 4.86 9.79
CA PHE A 6 -10.43 5.54 9.69
C PHE A 6 -9.47 4.77 8.80
N THR A 7 -9.32 3.46 9.03
CA THR A 7 -8.45 2.61 8.23
C THR A 7 -9.01 2.42 6.82
N LYS A 8 -8.18 2.58 5.81
CA LYS A 8 -8.54 2.45 4.39
C LYS A 8 -8.64 1.01 3.96
N ILE A 9 -9.55 0.70 3.02
CA ILE A 9 -9.63 -0.60 2.35
C ILE A 9 -9.19 -0.42 0.91
N ILE A 10 -8.17 -1.17 0.52
CA ILE A 10 -7.66 -1.23 -0.83
C ILE A 10 -7.98 -2.61 -1.41
N ALA A 11 -8.71 -2.68 -2.51
CA ALA A 11 -9.07 -3.94 -3.14
C ALA A 11 -8.09 -4.29 -4.27
N GLY A 12 -7.50 -5.49 -4.20
CA GLY A 12 -6.69 -6.05 -5.29
C GLY A 12 -7.57 -6.45 -6.47
N VAL A 13 -7.31 -5.89 -7.64
CA VAL A 13 -8.12 -6.16 -8.83
C VAL A 13 -7.79 -7.54 -9.40
N SER A 14 -8.82 -8.31 -9.67
CA SER A 14 -8.79 -9.61 -10.33
C SER A 14 -9.83 -9.64 -11.46
N PRO A 15 -9.77 -10.61 -12.37
CA PRO A 15 -10.81 -10.78 -13.40
C PRO A 15 -12.24 -10.83 -12.84
N ILE A 16 -12.41 -11.37 -11.64
CA ILE A 16 -13.70 -11.45 -10.96
C ILE A 16 -14.13 -10.07 -10.46
N LEU A 17 -13.27 -9.40 -9.71
CA LEU A 17 -13.55 -8.09 -9.14
C LEU A 17 -13.79 -7.04 -10.23
N ALA A 18 -13.10 -7.15 -11.36
CA ALA A 18 -13.20 -6.20 -12.46
C ALA A 18 -14.51 -6.26 -13.27
N LYS A 19 -15.37 -7.24 -13.01
CA LYS A 19 -16.72 -7.25 -13.60
C LYS A 19 -17.50 -6.01 -13.13
N GLU A 20 -18.08 -5.26 -14.07
CA GLU A 20 -18.82 -4.02 -13.76
C GLU A 20 -19.95 -4.26 -12.74
N THR A 21 -20.58 -5.44 -12.78
CA THR A 21 -21.62 -5.86 -11.83
C THR A 21 -21.11 -6.05 -10.40
N VAL A 22 -19.86 -6.45 -10.22
CA VAL A 22 -19.20 -6.58 -8.90
C VAL A 22 -18.68 -5.23 -8.45
N LEU A 23 -17.96 -4.53 -9.32
CA LEU A 23 -17.39 -3.22 -9.02
C LEU A 23 -18.45 -2.20 -8.58
N SER A 24 -19.60 -2.14 -9.27
CA SER A 24 -20.68 -1.21 -8.93
C SER A 24 -21.24 -1.42 -7.52
N LYS A 25 -21.16 -2.64 -6.98
CA LYS A 25 -21.61 -2.94 -5.61
C LYS A 25 -20.60 -2.48 -4.55
N ILE A 26 -19.29 -2.57 -4.85
CA ILE A 26 -18.24 -2.35 -3.87
C ILE A 26 -17.54 -0.99 -3.99
N ILE A 27 -17.75 -0.27 -5.09
CA ILE A 27 -17.02 0.96 -5.40
C ILE A 27 -17.05 2.00 -4.26
N ASN A 28 -18.17 2.10 -3.54
CA ASN A 28 -18.34 3.01 -2.42
C ASN A 28 -17.84 2.44 -1.08
N MET A 29 -17.45 1.18 -1.04
CA MET A 29 -17.00 0.49 0.19
C MET A 29 -15.47 0.48 0.32
N VAL A 30 -14.76 0.69 -0.80
CA VAL A 30 -13.30 0.73 -0.87
C VAL A 30 -12.77 2.14 -1.12
N ASP A 31 -11.57 2.43 -0.64
CA ASP A 31 -10.93 3.74 -0.80
C ASP A 31 -10.04 3.80 -2.04
N ALA A 32 -9.41 2.68 -2.39
CA ALA A 32 -8.50 2.57 -3.53
C ALA A 32 -8.51 1.14 -4.12
N PHE A 33 -7.92 1.02 -5.29
CA PHE A 33 -7.69 -0.27 -5.95
C PHE A 33 -6.21 -0.50 -6.20
N ARG A 34 -5.79 -1.77 -6.12
CA ARG A 34 -4.43 -2.22 -6.44
C ARG A 34 -4.45 -3.06 -7.70
N ILE A 35 -3.57 -2.75 -8.63
CA ILE A 35 -3.29 -3.55 -9.82
C ILE A 35 -1.83 -4.02 -9.73
N THR A 36 -1.60 -5.33 -9.82
CA THR A 36 -0.25 -5.89 -9.81
C THR A 36 0.17 -6.31 -11.22
N LEU A 37 1.40 -5.99 -11.58
CA LEU A 37 2.01 -6.39 -12.86
C LEU A 37 2.97 -7.58 -12.70
N SER A 38 2.95 -8.27 -11.57
CA SER A 38 3.79 -9.44 -11.31
C SER A 38 3.57 -10.59 -12.30
N LYS A 39 2.37 -10.68 -12.89
CA LYS A 39 2.04 -11.66 -13.93
C LYS A 39 2.20 -11.14 -15.37
N GLY A 40 2.75 -9.95 -15.54
CA GLY A 40 2.85 -9.23 -16.80
C GLY A 40 1.65 -8.30 -17.03
N TYR A 41 1.67 -7.59 -18.17
CA TYR A 41 0.51 -6.81 -18.60
C TYR A 41 -0.30 -7.60 -19.61
N ASP A 42 -1.61 -7.39 -19.53
CA ASP A 42 -2.54 -7.79 -20.57
C ASP A 42 -3.54 -6.64 -20.82
N ASP A 43 -4.29 -6.75 -21.91
CA ASP A 43 -5.36 -5.79 -22.23
C ASP A 43 -6.44 -5.71 -21.12
N ASN A 44 -6.50 -6.70 -20.25
CA ASN A 44 -7.46 -6.70 -19.17
C ASN A 44 -7.08 -5.70 -18.07
N ASN A 45 -5.80 -5.56 -17.73
CA ASN A 45 -5.36 -4.60 -16.72
C ASN A 45 -5.78 -3.18 -17.08
N LYS A 46 -5.67 -2.78 -18.35
CA LYS A 46 -6.18 -1.49 -18.84
C LYS A 46 -7.69 -1.39 -18.69
N LYS A 47 -8.43 -2.41 -19.14
CA LYS A 47 -9.90 -2.44 -19.02
C LYS A 47 -10.36 -2.32 -17.56
N TYR A 48 -9.60 -2.86 -16.62
CA TYR A 48 -9.92 -2.76 -15.20
C TYR A 48 -9.82 -1.31 -14.73
N ILE A 49 -8.73 -0.60 -15.08
CA ILE A 49 -8.59 0.82 -14.77
C ILE A 49 -9.73 1.62 -15.40
N ASP A 50 -9.99 1.43 -16.69
CA ASP A 50 -11.05 2.14 -17.43
C ASP A 50 -12.41 1.94 -16.77
N THR A 51 -12.73 0.70 -16.34
CA THR A 51 -14.00 0.39 -15.68
C THR A 51 -14.11 1.08 -14.31
N ILE A 52 -13.06 1.03 -13.50
CA ILE A 52 -13.03 1.72 -12.20
C ILE A 52 -13.21 3.24 -12.38
N MET A 53 -12.45 3.84 -13.31
CA MET A 53 -12.51 5.27 -13.56
C MET A 53 -13.84 5.73 -14.16
N LYS A 54 -14.51 4.87 -14.94
CA LYS A 54 -15.86 5.10 -15.47
C LYS A 54 -16.90 5.14 -14.34
N LEU A 55 -16.80 4.23 -13.37
CA LEU A 55 -17.73 4.14 -12.24
C LEU A 55 -17.49 5.23 -11.20
N ASP A 56 -16.24 5.51 -10.88
CA ASP A 56 -15.84 6.56 -9.93
C ASP A 56 -14.42 7.04 -10.22
N ASN A 57 -14.30 8.16 -10.91
CA ASN A 57 -13.02 8.77 -11.26
C ASN A 57 -12.28 9.39 -10.07
N SER A 58 -12.86 9.35 -8.87
CA SER A 58 -12.20 9.81 -7.65
C SER A 58 -11.33 8.71 -7.00
N LYS A 59 -11.47 7.45 -7.40
CA LYS A 59 -10.73 6.32 -6.84
C LYS A 59 -9.25 6.35 -7.19
N THR A 60 -8.43 6.01 -6.22
CA THR A 60 -6.98 5.91 -6.41
C THR A 60 -6.60 4.52 -6.91
N ILE A 61 -5.72 4.49 -7.91
CA ILE A 61 -5.10 3.26 -8.42
C ILE A 61 -3.67 3.19 -7.92
N ILE A 62 -3.36 2.15 -7.16
CA ILE A 62 -1.99 1.77 -6.81
C ILE A 62 -1.55 0.76 -7.85
N LEU A 63 -0.50 1.07 -8.59
CA LEU A 63 0.15 0.12 -9.48
C LEU A 63 1.32 -0.51 -8.76
N GLU A 64 1.29 -1.82 -8.60
CA GLU A 64 2.39 -2.57 -8.03
C GLU A 64 3.26 -3.15 -9.14
N THR A 65 4.54 -2.77 -9.15
CA THR A 65 5.53 -3.28 -10.10
C THR A 65 5.79 -4.77 -9.86
N LYS A 66 6.46 -5.41 -10.82
CA LYS A 66 6.85 -6.82 -10.65
C LYS A 66 8.00 -6.97 -9.63
N GLY A 67 8.97 -6.06 -9.66
CA GLY A 67 10.22 -6.22 -8.91
C GLY A 67 11.02 -7.42 -9.39
N ILE A 68 11.89 -7.90 -8.53
CA ILE A 68 12.68 -9.13 -8.71
C ILE A 68 11.87 -10.40 -8.35
N ASP A 69 10.54 -10.36 -8.44
CA ASP A 69 9.68 -11.50 -8.16
C ASP A 69 9.83 -12.56 -9.27
N ILE A 70 10.58 -13.61 -8.97
CA ILE A 70 10.85 -14.70 -9.91
C ILE A 70 9.71 -15.70 -9.82
N ARG A 71 9.17 -16.06 -10.97
CA ARG A 71 8.01 -16.94 -11.06
C ARG A 71 8.24 -18.12 -11.99
N MET A 72 7.60 -19.24 -11.64
CA MET A 72 7.40 -20.36 -12.55
C MET A 72 6.60 -19.89 -13.77
N LYS A 73 7.00 -20.33 -14.96
CA LYS A 73 6.35 -20.00 -16.23
C LYS A 73 5.62 -21.16 -16.89
N ASN A 74 5.63 -22.34 -16.30
CA ASN A 74 4.81 -23.44 -16.79
C ASN A 74 3.31 -23.11 -16.65
N THR A 75 2.52 -23.46 -17.67
CA THR A 75 1.07 -23.15 -17.70
C THR A 75 0.21 -24.21 -17.00
N CYS A 76 0.80 -25.30 -16.54
CA CYS A 76 0.11 -26.36 -15.82
C CYS A 76 0.92 -26.85 -14.63
N ASN A 77 0.23 -27.42 -13.65
CA ASN A 77 0.87 -28.16 -12.58
C ASN A 77 1.36 -29.52 -13.08
N PHE A 78 2.45 -30.01 -12.52
CA PHE A 78 2.97 -31.35 -12.85
C PHE A 78 3.69 -32.01 -11.66
N PRO A 79 3.61 -33.34 -11.57
CA PRO A 79 4.19 -34.07 -10.44
C PRO A 79 5.72 -34.07 -10.49
N ILE A 80 6.35 -34.05 -9.31
CA ILE A 80 7.78 -34.23 -9.13
C ILE A 80 8.08 -35.16 -7.94
N LYS A 81 9.27 -35.74 -7.90
CA LYS A 81 9.75 -36.59 -6.81
C LYS A 81 11.14 -36.19 -6.37
N LYS A 82 11.42 -36.36 -5.07
CA LYS A 82 12.74 -36.15 -4.52
C LYS A 82 13.79 -36.98 -5.24
N GLY A 83 14.93 -36.36 -5.57
CA GLY A 83 16.06 -36.99 -6.27
C GLY A 83 15.94 -36.97 -7.80
N GLU A 84 14.80 -36.53 -8.36
CA GLU A 84 14.68 -36.34 -9.80
C GLU A 84 15.57 -35.19 -10.25
N LYS A 85 16.09 -35.30 -11.49
CA LYS A 85 16.87 -34.26 -12.15
C LYS A 85 16.03 -33.62 -13.23
N TRP A 86 16.05 -32.29 -13.24
CA TRP A 86 15.28 -31.46 -14.18
C TRP A 86 16.15 -30.41 -14.84
N THR A 87 15.79 -29.99 -16.05
CA THR A 87 16.33 -28.80 -16.67
C THR A 87 15.43 -27.62 -16.32
N MET A 88 15.99 -26.61 -15.69
CA MET A 88 15.37 -25.32 -15.47
C MET A 88 15.84 -24.35 -16.57
N GLU A 89 14.94 -23.61 -17.18
CA GLU A 89 15.23 -22.75 -18.34
C GLU A 89 14.57 -21.39 -18.18
N TYR A 90 15.28 -20.34 -18.55
CA TYR A 90 14.70 -18.99 -18.59
C TYR A 90 13.62 -18.88 -19.66
N SER A 91 12.50 -18.27 -19.28
CA SER A 91 11.49 -17.85 -20.26
C SER A 91 10.75 -16.60 -19.76
N GLU A 92 10.70 -15.57 -20.59
CA GLU A 92 9.89 -14.37 -20.31
C GLU A 92 8.39 -14.67 -20.39
N TYR A 93 7.99 -15.60 -21.24
CA TYR A 93 6.60 -15.94 -21.52
C TYR A 93 6.21 -17.29 -20.91
N ALA A 94 4.89 -17.43 -20.69
CA ALA A 94 4.33 -18.69 -20.23
C ALA A 94 4.59 -19.80 -21.27
N GLN A 95 5.00 -21.00 -20.80
CA GLN A 95 5.38 -22.14 -21.60
C GLN A 95 4.46 -23.33 -21.36
N GLU A 96 3.97 -23.93 -22.43
CA GLU A 96 3.24 -25.19 -22.37
C GLU A 96 4.19 -26.37 -22.23
N GLY A 97 3.78 -27.38 -21.45
CA GLY A 97 4.49 -28.62 -21.30
C GLY A 97 5.15 -28.82 -19.92
N THR A 98 5.57 -30.07 -19.69
CA THR A 98 6.09 -30.55 -18.41
C THR A 98 7.46 -31.21 -18.54
N SER A 99 8.17 -31.00 -19.67
CA SER A 99 9.50 -31.59 -19.90
C SER A 99 10.64 -30.79 -19.28
N LYS A 100 10.39 -29.51 -18.97
CA LYS A 100 11.32 -28.59 -18.33
C LYS A 100 10.60 -27.72 -17.32
N ILE A 101 11.34 -27.14 -16.41
CA ILE A 101 10.87 -26.11 -15.49
C ILE A 101 11.25 -24.77 -16.10
N TYR A 102 10.26 -23.93 -16.40
CA TYR A 102 10.48 -22.60 -16.95
C TYR A 102 10.34 -21.55 -15.86
N ILE A 103 11.28 -20.59 -15.81
CA ILE A 103 11.29 -19.50 -14.83
C ILE A 103 11.63 -18.17 -15.51
N ASP A 104 11.16 -17.06 -14.95
CA ASP A 104 11.43 -15.72 -15.50
C ASP A 104 12.66 -15.04 -14.88
N TYR A 105 13.76 -15.77 -14.83
CA TYR A 105 15.03 -15.27 -14.32
C TYR A 105 16.12 -15.30 -15.40
N PRO A 106 16.45 -14.17 -16.07
CA PRO A 106 17.34 -14.14 -17.22
C PRO A 106 18.82 -14.40 -16.87
N ALA A 107 19.20 -14.31 -15.60
CA ALA A 107 20.57 -14.56 -15.15
C ALA A 107 20.77 -15.97 -14.58
N LEU A 108 20.00 -16.95 -15.03
CA LEU A 108 20.02 -18.32 -14.53
C LEU A 108 21.42 -18.95 -14.66
N GLY A 109 22.14 -18.67 -15.75
CA GLY A 109 23.50 -19.13 -15.97
C GLY A 109 24.56 -18.57 -15.05
N ASN A 110 24.26 -17.44 -14.37
CA ASN A 110 25.18 -16.80 -13.42
C ASN A 110 25.10 -17.39 -11.99
N LEU A 111 24.14 -18.28 -11.75
CA LEU A 111 23.98 -18.90 -10.44
C LEU A 111 25.06 -19.94 -10.20
N LYS A 112 25.53 -20.02 -8.96
CA LYS A 112 26.59 -20.97 -8.58
C LYS A 112 26.03 -22.38 -8.39
N GLU A 113 26.85 -23.38 -8.67
CA GLU A 113 26.57 -24.74 -8.26
C GLU A 113 26.29 -24.81 -6.75
N ASN A 114 25.41 -25.72 -6.37
CA ASN A 114 24.90 -25.90 -5.00
C ASN A 114 23.98 -24.78 -4.47
N THR A 115 23.67 -23.73 -5.25
CA THR A 115 22.60 -22.79 -4.89
C THR A 115 21.29 -23.53 -4.67
N ILE A 116 20.60 -23.20 -3.59
CA ILE A 116 19.28 -23.76 -3.27
C ILE A 116 18.20 -22.84 -3.83
N ILE A 117 17.28 -23.46 -4.55
CA ILE A 117 16.10 -22.82 -5.12
C ILE A 117 14.88 -23.32 -4.34
N THR A 118 14.02 -22.45 -3.87
CA THR A 118 12.78 -22.81 -3.17
C THR A 118 11.57 -22.25 -3.88
N CYS A 119 10.52 -23.08 -4.01
CA CYS A 119 9.20 -22.69 -4.50
C CYS A 119 8.25 -22.54 -3.32
N GLU A 120 7.62 -21.36 -3.20
CA GLU A 120 6.88 -21.00 -1.99
C GLU A 120 5.56 -21.75 -1.82
N GLN A 121 4.75 -21.83 -2.90
CA GLN A 121 3.41 -22.40 -2.82
C GLN A 121 3.44 -23.93 -2.82
N SER A 122 4.27 -24.52 -3.67
CA SER A 122 4.44 -25.98 -3.73
C SER A 122 5.29 -26.54 -2.58
N ASN A 123 5.99 -25.66 -1.85
CA ASN A 123 6.96 -26.02 -0.81
C ASN A 123 8.05 -27.00 -1.33
N THR A 124 8.42 -26.81 -2.60
CA THR A 124 9.42 -27.62 -3.29
C THR A 124 10.78 -26.94 -3.19
N SER A 125 11.87 -27.74 -3.15
CA SER A 125 13.22 -27.19 -3.22
C SER A 125 14.10 -27.97 -4.18
N PHE A 126 15.02 -27.23 -4.82
CA PHE A 126 15.97 -27.75 -5.78
C PHE A 126 17.39 -27.33 -5.40
N LYS A 127 18.35 -28.06 -5.91
CA LYS A 127 19.76 -27.73 -5.83
C LYS A 127 20.31 -27.63 -7.25
N ILE A 128 21.03 -26.56 -7.57
CA ILE A 128 21.73 -26.42 -8.84
C ILE A 128 22.91 -27.39 -8.91
N LEU A 129 22.96 -28.16 -9.97
CA LEU A 129 24.05 -29.09 -10.28
C LEU A 129 25.06 -28.48 -11.26
N SER A 130 24.58 -27.79 -12.29
CA SER A 130 25.38 -27.04 -13.26
C SER A 130 24.53 -25.99 -13.94
N THR A 131 25.16 -24.97 -14.51
CA THR A 131 24.48 -23.88 -15.26
C THR A 131 25.13 -23.70 -16.64
N GLU A 132 24.31 -23.31 -17.62
CA GLU A 132 24.68 -22.82 -18.93
C GLU A 132 23.86 -21.56 -19.19
N GLU A 133 24.24 -20.70 -20.13
CA GLU A 133 23.65 -19.36 -20.37
C GLU A 133 22.23 -19.13 -19.79
N ASP A 134 21.20 -19.77 -20.34
CA ASP A 134 19.80 -19.61 -19.98
C ASP A 134 19.21 -20.85 -19.27
N THR A 135 20.06 -21.82 -18.91
CA THR A 135 19.62 -23.08 -18.31
C THR A 135 20.41 -23.48 -17.07
N ALA A 136 19.75 -24.23 -16.19
CA ALA A 136 20.38 -24.90 -15.05
C ALA A 136 19.91 -26.36 -14.96
N GLN A 137 20.83 -27.27 -14.69
CA GLN A 137 20.49 -28.62 -14.25
C GLN A 137 20.25 -28.61 -12.75
N VAL A 138 19.09 -29.08 -12.33
CA VAL A 138 18.70 -29.07 -10.91
C VAL A 138 18.29 -30.44 -10.42
N GLU A 139 18.54 -30.73 -9.13
CA GLU A 139 18.06 -31.91 -8.44
C GLU A 139 17.00 -31.51 -7.41
N VAL A 140 15.90 -32.27 -7.36
CA VAL A 140 14.84 -32.08 -6.37
C VAL A 140 15.30 -32.53 -4.99
N LEU A 141 15.50 -31.58 -4.06
CA LEU A 141 15.85 -31.88 -2.66
C LEU A 141 14.63 -32.23 -1.82
N SER A 142 13.54 -31.51 -2.05
CA SER A 142 12.22 -31.74 -1.42
C SER A 142 11.12 -31.56 -2.45
N ALA A 143 10.20 -32.51 -2.52
CA ALA A 143 9.06 -32.45 -3.41
C ALA A 143 7.85 -31.72 -2.79
N GLY A 144 7.94 -31.26 -1.53
CA GLY A 144 6.85 -30.53 -0.87
C GLY A 144 5.50 -31.23 -0.99
N ASN A 145 4.57 -30.61 -1.73
CA ASN A 145 3.24 -31.15 -2.00
C ASN A 145 3.20 -32.26 -3.08
N GLY A 146 4.35 -32.65 -3.65
CA GLY A 146 4.48 -33.66 -4.69
C GLY A 146 4.27 -33.17 -6.11
N GLU A 147 4.04 -31.88 -6.29
CA GLU A 147 3.86 -31.24 -7.60
C GLU A 147 4.46 -29.83 -7.65
N ILE A 148 4.83 -29.40 -8.82
CA ILE A 148 5.15 -28.01 -9.14
C ILE A 148 3.86 -27.29 -9.52
N LEU A 149 3.65 -26.12 -8.97
CA LEU A 149 2.48 -25.30 -9.25
C LEU A 149 2.80 -24.23 -10.31
N GLN A 150 1.85 -23.99 -11.21
CA GLN A 150 1.96 -22.90 -12.17
C GLN A 150 2.09 -21.54 -11.43
N TYR A 151 2.95 -20.65 -11.94
CA TYR A 151 3.21 -19.34 -11.37
C TYR A 151 3.72 -19.34 -9.92
N ASP A 152 4.24 -20.48 -9.43
CA ASP A 152 4.84 -20.56 -8.10
C ASP A 152 5.98 -19.54 -7.96
N ARG A 153 6.07 -18.92 -6.79
CA ARG A 153 7.13 -17.96 -6.50
C ARG A 153 8.43 -18.70 -6.17
N ILE A 154 9.52 -18.23 -6.77
CA ILE A 154 10.83 -18.84 -6.66
C ILE A 154 11.76 -17.92 -5.88
N ASN A 155 12.50 -18.48 -4.93
CA ASN A 155 13.53 -17.79 -4.18
C ASN A 155 14.85 -18.57 -4.32
N PHE A 156 15.96 -17.83 -4.41
CA PHE A 156 17.32 -18.37 -4.40
C PHE A 156 18.02 -17.94 -3.11
N ASP A 157 18.71 -18.88 -2.44
CA ASP A 157 19.44 -18.59 -1.20
C ASP A 157 20.70 -17.73 -1.41
N ALA A 158 21.20 -17.69 -2.63
CA ALA A 158 22.46 -17.02 -2.99
C ALA A 158 22.28 -15.73 -3.79
N LEU A 159 21.04 -15.26 -4.03
CA LEU A 159 20.82 -13.97 -4.68
C LEU A 159 21.07 -12.83 -3.68
N ASP A 160 22.30 -12.39 -3.60
CA ASP A 160 22.66 -11.08 -3.06
C ASP A 160 22.21 -10.02 -4.08
N ASN A 161 20.93 -9.63 -4.03
CA ASN A 161 20.32 -8.66 -4.95
C ASN A 161 20.82 -7.22 -4.66
N LYS A 162 22.13 -7.04 -4.57
CA LYS A 162 22.72 -5.72 -4.27
C LYS A 162 22.82 -4.79 -5.48
N ASP A 163 22.63 -5.30 -6.70
CA ASP A 163 23.20 -4.62 -7.86
C ASP A 163 22.20 -3.99 -8.83
N GLU A 164 20.88 -4.16 -8.67
CA GLU A 164 19.93 -3.47 -9.54
C GLU A 164 18.96 -2.60 -8.73
N ALA A 165 19.22 -1.29 -8.76
CA ALA A 165 18.37 -0.32 -8.07
C ALA A 165 16.93 -0.34 -8.62
N LEU A 166 16.75 -0.40 -9.94
CA LEU A 166 15.43 -0.47 -10.60
C LEU A 166 15.53 -1.36 -11.85
N THR A 167 14.79 -2.46 -11.88
CA THR A 167 14.84 -3.38 -13.03
C THR A 167 14.26 -2.76 -14.29
N GLU A 168 14.70 -3.23 -15.47
CA GLU A 168 14.11 -2.81 -16.75
C GLU A 168 12.61 -3.15 -16.82
N LYS A 169 12.19 -4.21 -16.13
CA LYS A 169 10.77 -4.54 -16.02
C LYS A 169 10.02 -3.52 -15.17
N ASP A 170 10.58 -3.08 -14.05
CA ASP A 170 9.95 -2.05 -13.22
C ASP A 170 9.81 -0.72 -13.96
N LYS A 171 10.83 -0.34 -14.74
CA LYS A 171 10.76 0.84 -15.63
C LYS A 171 9.59 0.73 -16.63
N LYS A 172 9.45 -0.43 -17.27
CA LYS A 172 8.32 -0.69 -18.18
C LYS A 172 6.99 -0.66 -17.43
N ASP A 173 6.92 -1.21 -16.23
CA ASP A 173 5.71 -1.21 -15.40
C ASP A 173 5.30 0.22 -15.01
N ILE A 174 6.27 1.05 -14.62
CA ILE A 174 6.04 2.46 -14.29
C ILE A 174 5.53 3.22 -15.50
N LEU A 175 6.18 3.07 -16.69
CA LEU A 175 5.74 3.70 -17.93
C LEU A 175 4.32 3.28 -18.31
N TRP A 176 4.02 1.99 -18.21
CA TRP A 176 2.67 1.48 -18.43
C TRP A 176 1.68 2.13 -17.46
N GLY A 177 2.04 2.24 -16.19
CA GLY A 177 1.20 2.89 -15.17
C GLY A 177 0.94 4.36 -15.49
N LEU A 178 1.96 5.10 -15.92
CA LEU A 178 1.82 6.50 -16.33
C LEU A 178 0.89 6.65 -17.54
N GLU A 179 1.01 5.77 -18.53
CA GLU A 179 0.17 5.77 -19.73
C GLU A 179 -1.30 5.48 -19.42
N TYR A 180 -1.56 4.51 -18.54
CA TYR A 180 -2.92 4.02 -18.27
C TYR A 180 -3.55 4.54 -16.97
N GLY A 181 -2.94 5.52 -16.32
CA GLY A 181 -3.58 6.29 -15.26
C GLY A 181 -3.42 5.71 -13.85
N ALA A 182 -2.28 5.09 -13.54
CA ALA A 182 -1.88 4.86 -12.17
C ALA A 182 -1.69 6.18 -11.42
N HIS A 183 -1.89 6.15 -10.10
CA HIS A 183 -1.80 7.33 -9.24
C HIS A 183 -0.70 7.22 -8.17
N VAL A 184 -0.36 5.99 -7.79
CA VAL A 184 0.68 5.68 -6.80
C VAL A 184 1.41 4.43 -7.29
N ILE A 185 2.74 4.40 -7.14
CA ILE A 185 3.55 3.22 -7.41
C ILE A 185 3.76 2.45 -6.11
N GLY A 186 3.38 1.18 -6.10
CA GLY A 186 3.82 0.21 -5.10
C GLY A 186 5.06 -0.49 -5.64
N LEU A 187 6.23 -0.09 -5.17
CA LEU A 187 7.51 -0.62 -5.63
C LEU A 187 7.79 -1.96 -4.96
N ALA A 188 7.60 -3.06 -5.71
CA ALA A 188 7.80 -4.42 -5.21
C ALA A 188 9.27 -4.69 -4.87
N CYS A 189 9.50 -5.59 -3.92
CA CYS A 189 10.84 -6.04 -3.49
C CYS A 189 11.79 -4.89 -3.17
N SER A 190 11.32 -3.84 -2.49
CA SER A 190 12.15 -2.71 -2.11
C SER A 190 13.23 -3.14 -1.10
N ASN A 191 14.47 -3.28 -1.55
CA ASN A 191 15.57 -3.83 -0.79
C ASN A 191 16.53 -2.77 -0.23
N SER A 192 16.56 -1.57 -0.81
CA SER A 192 17.44 -0.48 -0.40
C SER A 192 16.81 0.90 -0.64
N ALA A 193 17.40 1.94 -0.08
CA ALA A 193 17.01 3.32 -0.34
C ALA A 193 17.25 3.70 -1.82
N GLU A 194 18.36 3.25 -2.39
CA GLU A 194 18.73 3.49 -3.79
C GLU A 194 17.69 2.95 -4.77
N HIS A 195 17.05 1.81 -4.44
CA HIS A 195 15.96 1.27 -5.24
C HIS A 195 14.77 2.24 -5.31
N VAL A 196 14.39 2.83 -4.18
CA VAL A 196 13.30 3.82 -4.11
C VAL A 196 13.70 5.14 -4.77
N GLU A 197 14.94 5.58 -4.58
CA GLU A 197 15.50 6.80 -5.22
C GLU A 197 15.48 6.66 -6.74
N SER A 198 15.98 5.53 -7.26
CA SER A 198 15.98 5.25 -8.71
C SER A 198 14.56 5.25 -9.30
N ALA A 199 13.56 4.75 -8.56
CA ALA A 199 12.16 4.82 -9.02
C ALA A 199 11.64 6.27 -9.06
N LYS A 200 11.98 7.08 -8.07
CA LYS A 200 11.62 8.52 -8.03
C LYS A 200 12.33 9.33 -9.11
N GLU A 201 13.63 9.09 -9.33
CA GLU A 201 14.38 9.70 -10.43
C GLU A 201 13.79 9.33 -11.79
N PHE A 202 13.41 8.06 -11.97
CA PHE A 202 12.76 7.61 -13.20
C PHE A 202 11.40 8.28 -13.43
N LEU A 203 10.62 8.48 -12.37
CA LEU A 203 9.35 9.24 -12.44
C LEU A 203 9.62 10.71 -12.80
N ASP A 204 10.63 11.35 -12.21
CA ASP A 204 11.01 12.75 -12.52
C ASP A 204 11.43 12.91 -13.98
N GLN A 205 12.25 11.99 -14.51
CA GLN A 205 12.65 11.94 -15.93
C GLN A 205 11.45 11.78 -16.88
N ASN A 206 10.35 11.19 -16.41
CA ASN A 206 9.11 11.01 -17.17
C ASN A 206 8.01 12.02 -16.83
N ASN A 207 8.37 13.19 -16.27
CA ASN A 207 7.45 14.28 -15.90
C ASN A 207 6.36 13.89 -14.86
N ALA A 208 6.66 12.94 -13.99
CA ALA A 208 5.74 12.43 -12.97
C ALA A 208 6.31 12.55 -11.54
N LYS A 209 7.12 13.57 -11.28
CA LYS A 209 7.81 13.81 -9.99
C LYS A 209 6.89 13.81 -8.78
N GLU A 210 5.65 14.27 -8.92
CA GLU A 210 4.71 14.36 -7.82
C GLU A 210 4.02 13.01 -7.49
N MET A 211 4.17 12.01 -8.36
CA MET A 211 3.64 10.66 -8.11
C MET A 211 4.35 10.01 -6.93
N LYS A 212 3.58 9.45 -6.01
CA LYS A 212 4.11 8.87 -4.77
C LYS A 212 4.57 7.43 -4.96
N VAL A 213 5.70 7.10 -4.31
CA VAL A 213 6.29 5.76 -4.31
C VAL A 213 6.17 5.15 -2.93
N PHE A 214 5.40 4.07 -2.82
CA PHE A 214 5.29 3.25 -1.62
C PHE A 214 6.22 2.05 -1.75
N ALA A 215 7.17 1.92 -0.83
CA ALA A 215 8.10 0.80 -0.81
C ALA A 215 7.42 -0.44 -0.21
N LYS A 216 7.38 -1.55 -0.97
CA LYS A 216 6.84 -2.82 -0.51
C LYS A 216 7.94 -3.67 0.09
N ILE A 217 7.83 -3.93 1.39
CA ILE A 217 8.80 -4.68 2.18
C ILE A 217 8.36 -6.14 2.25
N GLU A 218 9.05 -6.97 1.49
CA GLU A 218 8.72 -8.39 1.35
C GLU A 218 9.97 -9.31 1.28
N THR A 219 11.14 -8.75 1.62
CA THR A 219 12.41 -9.47 1.63
C THR A 219 13.17 -9.22 2.93
N THR A 220 14.13 -10.10 3.24
CA THR A 220 15.02 -9.95 4.40
C THR A 220 15.88 -8.69 4.26
N SER A 221 16.40 -8.40 3.06
CA SER A 221 17.19 -7.20 2.78
C SER A 221 16.37 -5.92 3.00
N GLY A 222 15.12 -5.88 2.52
CA GLY A 222 14.21 -4.77 2.76
C GLY A 222 13.95 -4.52 4.24
N LEU A 223 13.87 -5.58 5.06
CA LEU A 223 13.73 -5.45 6.51
C LEU A 223 15.03 -4.98 7.20
N GLN A 224 16.18 -5.42 6.71
CA GLN A 224 17.48 -4.97 7.23
C GLN A 224 17.71 -3.47 6.94
N ASN A 225 17.34 -3.01 5.76
CA ASN A 225 17.52 -1.63 5.29
C ASN A 225 16.28 -0.76 5.52
N PHE A 226 15.35 -1.22 6.39
CA PHE A 226 14.02 -0.61 6.54
C PHE A 226 14.06 0.88 6.86
N LYS A 227 14.99 1.32 7.72
CA LYS A 227 15.06 2.72 8.15
C LYS A 227 15.51 3.65 7.03
N GLU A 228 16.46 3.21 6.20
CA GLU A 228 16.95 3.95 5.04
C GLU A 228 15.87 4.02 3.96
N ILE A 229 15.21 2.91 3.67
CA ILE A 229 14.06 2.85 2.75
C ILE A 229 12.95 3.79 3.23
N LEU A 230 12.63 3.75 4.53
CA LEU A 230 11.58 4.58 5.11
C LEU A 230 11.85 6.08 4.94
N LYS A 231 13.10 6.53 5.02
CA LYS A 231 13.44 7.94 4.80
C LYS A 231 13.12 8.40 3.38
N THR A 232 13.35 7.54 2.40
CA THR A 232 13.24 7.86 0.98
C THR A 232 11.82 7.66 0.45
N ALA A 233 11.11 6.60 0.87
CA ALA A 233 9.76 6.27 0.40
C ALA A 233 8.70 7.28 0.88
N ASP A 234 7.61 7.43 0.14
CA ASP A 234 6.46 8.28 0.53
C ASP A 234 5.46 7.52 1.42
N GLY A 235 5.53 6.20 1.47
CA GLY A 235 4.78 5.31 2.33
C GLY A 235 5.36 3.90 2.29
N ILE A 236 4.85 3.03 3.14
CA ILE A 236 5.33 1.64 3.25
C ILE A 236 4.17 0.68 3.04
N ILE A 237 4.43 -0.41 2.31
CA ILE A 237 3.54 -1.58 2.22
C ILE A 237 4.24 -2.74 2.93
N LEU A 238 3.67 -3.22 4.04
CA LEU A 238 4.17 -4.39 4.77
C LEU A 238 3.41 -5.63 4.33
N VAL A 239 4.14 -6.71 4.06
CA VAL A 239 3.56 -8.00 3.71
C VAL A 239 3.50 -8.88 4.95
N ALA A 240 2.32 -8.98 5.57
CA ALA A 240 2.12 -9.67 6.86
C ALA A 240 2.65 -11.11 6.84
N ASN A 241 2.35 -11.87 5.81
CA ASN A 241 2.78 -13.27 5.67
C ASN A 241 4.31 -13.45 5.62
N VAL A 242 5.04 -12.45 5.10
CA VAL A 242 6.51 -12.48 5.08
C VAL A 242 7.06 -12.32 6.49
N LEU A 243 6.47 -11.39 7.26
CA LEU A 243 6.87 -11.18 8.66
C LEU A 243 6.62 -12.43 9.52
N GLU A 244 5.52 -13.14 9.28
CA GLU A 244 5.22 -14.42 9.95
C GLU A 244 6.24 -15.50 9.60
N LYS A 245 6.53 -15.70 8.32
CA LYS A 245 7.53 -16.70 7.85
C LYS A 245 8.93 -16.44 8.43
N LEU A 246 9.30 -15.18 8.60
CA LEU A 246 10.58 -14.77 9.19
C LEU A 246 10.57 -14.79 10.72
N ASN A 247 9.49 -15.26 11.36
CA ASN A 247 9.27 -15.18 12.82
C ASN A 247 9.35 -13.75 13.37
N LEU A 248 9.01 -12.76 12.54
CA LEU A 248 9.06 -11.33 12.86
C LEU A 248 7.67 -10.72 13.10
N ALA A 249 6.62 -11.52 13.20
CA ALA A 249 5.26 -11.03 13.48
C ALA A 249 5.21 -10.10 14.71
N LYS A 250 5.98 -10.42 15.76
CA LYS A 250 6.11 -9.57 16.96
C LYS A 250 6.76 -8.21 16.68
N LYS A 251 7.43 -8.02 15.56
CA LYS A 251 8.03 -6.74 15.15
C LYS A 251 7.08 -5.87 14.32
N LEU A 252 5.92 -6.40 13.92
CA LEU A 252 4.97 -5.66 13.08
C LEU A 252 4.64 -4.30 13.68
N ASN A 253 4.21 -4.28 14.95
CA ASN A 253 3.90 -3.03 15.66
C ASN A 253 5.10 -2.07 15.68
N THR A 254 6.32 -2.58 15.94
CA THR A 254 7.53 -1.75 15.92
C THR A 254 7.77 -1.10 14.56
N LEU A 255 7.58 -1.85 13.47
CA LEU A 255 7.73 -1.31 12.10
C LEU A 255 6.66 -0.25 11.82
N ILE A 256 5.42 -0.50 12.22
CA ILE A 256 4.32 0.47 12.10
C ILE A 256 4.67 1.75 12.86
N GLN A 257 5.11 1.65 14.12
CA GLN A 257 5.50 2.80 14.93
C GLN A 257 6.63 3.63 14.27
N LEU A 258 7.63 2.98 13.67
CA LEU A 258 8.68 3.67 12.94
C LEU A 258 8.11 4.46 11.76
N VAL A 259 7.20 3.88 10.97
CA VAL A 259 6.57 4.58 9.84
C VAL A 259 5.75 5.77 10.32
N LYS A 260 4.98 5.59 11.40
CA LYS A 260 4.16 6.66 11.99
C LYS A 260 5.02 7.77 12.58
N ALA A 261 6.16 7.45 13.18
CA ALA A 261 7.11 8.45 13.66
C ALA A 261 7.63 9.35 12.53
N GLU A 262 7.79 8.83 11.32
CA GLU A 262 8.15 9.63 10.13
C GLU A 262 6.95 10.36 9.49
N GLY A 263 5.74 10.22 10.04
CA GLY A 263 4.53 10.86 9.52
C GLY A 263 4.04 10.30 8.18
N LYS A 264 4.44 9.08 7.84
CA LYS A 264 4.12 8.43 6.57
C LYS A 264 3.02 7.38 6.72
N PRO A 265 2.26 7.08 5.65
CA PRO A 265 1.27 6.02 5.68
C PRO A 265 1.91 4.64 5.62
N VAL A 266 1.27 3.69 6.32
CA VAL A 266 1.60 2.27 6.27
C VAL A 266 0.38 1.45 5.87
N LEU A 267 0.53 0.69 4.80
CA LEU A 267 -0.47 -0.26 4.31
C LEU A 267 -0.02 -1.69 4.64
N ILE A 268 -0.95 -2.56 4.98
CA ILE A 268 -0.66 -3.96 5.22
C ILE A 268 -1.36 -4.80 4.17
N THR A 269 -0.62 -5.70 3.50
CA THR A 269 -1.24 -6.65 2.59
C THR A 269 -1.82 -7.81 3.39
N TYR A 270 -3.03 -8.17 3.03
CA TYR A 270 -3.71 -9.34 3.52
C TYR A 270 -3.95 -10.29 2.35
N THR A 271 -3.26 -11.43 2.37
CA THR A 271 -3.44 -12.49 1.38
C THR A 271 -4.12 -13.66 2.05
N ASN A 272 -5.32 -13.98 1.63
CA ASN A 272 -5.95 -15.21 2.05
C ASN A 272 -5.53 -16.37 1.15
N ARG A 273 -5.04 -17.45 1.75
CA ARG A 273 -4.64 -18.68 1.05
C ARG A 273 -5.77 -19.72 0.99
N ASP A 274 -6.74 -19.64 1.91
CA ASP A 274 -7.78 -20.64 2.08
C ASP A 274 -9.16 -20.02 1.88
N TYR A 275 -9.65 -20.06 0.64
CA TYR A 275 -10.97 -19.54 0.24
C TYR A 275 -12.14 -20.45 0.60
N GLU A 276 -11.97 -21.43 1.51
CA GLU A 276 -13.04 -22.30 1.95
C GLU A 276 -13.95 -21.64 3.00
N LYS A 277 -15.18 -22.16 3.17
CA LYS A 277 -16.18 -21.58 4.07
C LYS A 277 -15.75 -21.25 5.51
N PRO A 278 -14.77 -21.93 6.15
CA PRO A 278 -14.20 -21.49 7.44
C PRO A 278 -13.49 -20.13 7.40
N PHE A 279 -13.14 -19.64 6.21
CA PHE A 279 -12.43 -18.40 5.95
C PHE A 279 -13.05 -17.18 6.63
N LEU A 280 -14.35 -16.97 6.54
CA LEU A 280 -14.99 -15.79 7.14
C LEU A 280 -14.82 -15.71 8.67
N LYS A 281 -14.50 -16.82 9.33
CA LYS A 281 -14.25 -16.86 10.79
C LYS A 281 -12.81 -16.47 11.12
N SER A 282 -11.81 -17.04 10.44
CA SER A 282 -10.40 -16.67 10.61
C SER A 282 -10.15 -15.23 10.17
N PHE A 283 -10.68 -14.83 9.01
CA PHE A 283 -10.66 -13.46 8.52
C PHE A 283 -11.18 -12.45 9.54
N GLY A 284 -12.31 -12.77 10.22
CA GLY A 284 -12.87 -11.89 11.23
C GLY A 284 -11.92 -11.64 12.40
N LYS A 285 -11.20 -12.68 12.85
CA LYS A 285 -10.21 -12.56 13.93
C LYS A 285 -8.99 -11.74 13.49
N GLU A 286 -8.44 -12.05 12.35
CA GLU A 286 -7.28 -11.34 11.78
C GLU A 286 -7.58 -9.86 11.54
N MET A 287 -8.77 -9.54 11.01
CA MET A 287 -9.21 -8.14 10.85
C MET A 287 -9.37 -7.43 12.21
N GLN A 288 -9.81 -8.14 13.26
CA GLN A 288 -9.86 -7.58 14.61
C GLN A 288 -8.44 -7.28 15.15
N GLU A 289 -7.49 -8.16 14.93
CA GLU A 289 -6.08 -7.96 15.30
C GLU A 289 -5.48 -6.76 14.55
N LEU A 290 -5.68 -6.68 13.23
CA LEU A 290 -5.20 -5.56 12.42
C LEU A 290 -5.88 -4.22 12.76
N ALA A 291 -7.14 -4.24 13.18
CA ALA A 291 -7.84 -3.02 13.61
C ALA A 291 -7.26 -2.41 14.90
N GLN A 292 -6.46 -3.19 15.63
CA GLN A 292 -5.76 -2.75 16.84
C GLN A 292 -4.45 -2.04 16.52
N GLU A 293 -3.92 -2.26 15.34
CA GLU A 293 -2.71 -1.63 14.87
C GLU A 293 -3.01 -0.25 14.27
N HIS A 294 -2.09 0.69 14.48
CA HIS A 294 -2.22 2.05 13.94
C HIS A 294 -1.84 2.13 12.46
N ILE A 295 -2.51 1.34 11.60
CA ILE A 295 -2.26 1.28 10.16
C ILE A 295 -3.13 2.28 9.40
N ASP A 296 -2.67 2.68 8.22
CA ASP A 296 -3.44 3.55 7.33
C ASP A 296 -4.44 2.77 6.48
N GLY A 297 -4.06 1.58 6.03
CA GLY A 297 -4.96 0.78 5.22
C GLY A 297 -4.61 -0.69 5.16
N ILE A 298 -5.61 -1.48 4.75
CA ILE A 298 -5.48 -2.91 4.49
C ILE A 298 -5.65 -3.13 2.99
N MET A 299 -4.68 -3.80 2.39
CA MET A 299 -4.73 -4.26 1.01
C MET A 299 -5.24 -5.69 0.97
N LEU A 300 -6.45 -5.89 0.48
CA LEU A 300 -7.03 -7.21 0.22
C LEU A 300 -6.53 -7.67 -1.16
N GLU A 301 -5.57 -8.60 -1.19
CA GLU A 301 -4.77 -8.83 -2.39
C GLU A 301 -5.53 -9.50 -3.53
N THR A 302 -6.35 -10.51 -3.26
CA THR A 302 -6.98 -11.27 -4.35
C THR A 302 -8.32 -11.82 -3.94
N PHE A 303 -9.31 -11.66 -4.82
CA PHE A 303 -10.62 -12.26 -4.71
C PHE A 303 -10.76 -13.32 -5.80
N LEU A 304 -10.92 -14.59 -5.41
CA LEU A 304 -11.06 -15.72 -6.33
C LEU A 304 -12.51 -16.16 -6.52
N ILE A 305 -13.42 -15.78 -5.62
CA ILE A 305 -14.82 -16.19 -5.63
C ILE A 305 -15.71 -14.95 -5.65
N GLU A 306 -16.53 -14.82 -6.70
CA GLU A 306 -17.38 -13.63 -6.93
C GLU A 306 -18.36 -13.37 -5.78
N ASP A 307 -19.02 -14.41 -5.29
CA ASP A 307 -20.03 -14.29 -4.23
C ASP A 307 -19.45 -13.86 -2.88
N GLN A 308 -18.13 -13.97 -2.69
CA GLN A 308 -17.47 -13.61 -1.43
C GLN A 308 -16.93 -12.18 -1.44
N VAL A 309 -16.75 -11.54 -2.59
CA VAL A 309 -16.12 -10.21 -2.69
C VAL A 309 -16.86 -9.19 -1.84
N PHE A 310 -18.17 -9.12 -1.97
CA PHE A 310 -18.99 -8.17 -1.24
C PHE A 310 -18.92 -8.44 0.27
N ASP A 311 -19.17 -9.68 0.69
CA ASP A 311 -19.21 -10.07 2.11
C ASP A 311 -17.87 -9.84 2.82
N VAL A 312 -16.74 -10.09 2.13
CA VAL A 312 -15.39 -9.85 2.68
C VAL A 312 -15.14 -8.37 2.88
N ILE A 313 -15.46 -7.54 1.90
CA ILE A 313 -15.24 -6.08 1.99
C ILE A 313 -16.17 -5.45 3.02
N GLU A 314 -17.44 -5.85 3.04
CA GLU A 314 -18.42 -5.39 4.04
C GLU A 314 -17.96 -5.75 5.45
N LYS A 315 -17.63 -7.03 5.68
CA LYS A 315 -17.16 -7.51 6.97
C LYS A 315 -15.86 -6.83 7.43
N ALA A 316 -14.90 -6.60 6.52
CA ALA A 316 -13.70 -5.82 6.82
C ALA A 316 -14.07 -4.40 7.27
N GLY A 317 -14.95 -3.73 6.52
CA GLY A 317 -15.42 -2.37 6.85
C GLY A 317 -16.11 -2.30 8.21
N ASP A 318 -16.97 -3.24 8.52
CA ASP A 318 -17.71 -3.30 9.79
C ASP A 318 -16.78 -3.56 10.98
N ILE A 319 -15.84 -4.51 10.85
CA ILE A 319 -14.89 -4.81 11.93
C ILE A 319 -13.99 -3.60 12.19
N LEU A 320 -13.40 -3.04 11.14
CA LEU A 320 -12.53 -1.86 11.25
C LEU A 320 -13.30 -0.70 11.90
N GLY A 321 -14.45 -0.31 11.36
CA GLY A 321 -15.25 0.80 11.87
C GLY A 321 -15.71 0.64 13.32
N ASN A 322 -15.92 -0.60 13.79
CA ASN A 322 -16.37 -0.88 15.14
C ASN A 322 -15.24 -1.05 16.16
N GLN A 323 -14.04 -1.47 15.75
CA GLN A 323 -12.94 -1.78 16.66
C GLN A 323 -11.94 -0.62 16.80
N GLU A 324 -11.62 0.08 15.73
CA GLU A 324 -10.57 1.11 15.73
C GLU A 324 -10.80 2.30 16.67
N LEU A 325 -12.04 2.56 17.07
CA LEU A 325 -12.35 3.59 18.08
C LEU A 325 -12.15 3.13 19.52
N LYS A 326 -12.12 1.82 19.76
CA LYS A 326 -11.97 1.22 21.10
C LYS A 326 -10.52 1.16 21.55
N TYR A 327 -9.59 1.27 20.61
CA TYR A 327 -8.16 1.16 20.86
C TYR A 327 -7.56 2.50 21.24
N GLU A 328 -6.79 2.50 22.33
CA GLU A 328 -5.86 3.59 22.64
C GLU A 328 -4.52 3.22 22.05
N TYR A 329 -4.11 3.96 21.01
CA TYR A 329 -2.75 3.82 20.50
C TYR A 329 -1.79 4.28 21.57
N GLN A 330 -0.68 3.54 21.75
CA GLN A 330 0.40 4.00 22.61
C GLN A 330 0.81 5.40 22.16
N GLU A 331 0.93 6.32 23.12
CA GLU A 331 1.47 7.65 22.83
C GLU A 331 2.74 7.47 22.02
N ILE A 332 2.74 7.96 20.79
CA ILE A 332 3.96 8.00 19.99
C ILE A 332 4.92 8.84 20.81
N GLU A 333 5.91 8.17 21.43
CA GLU A 333 6.93 8.88 22.20
C GLU A 333 7.35 10.09 21.38
N ARG A 334 7.29 11.26 22.01
CA ARG A 334 7.58 12.57 21.44
C ARG A 334 8.53 12.44 20.26
N PHE A 335 8.07 12.82 19.10
CA PHE A 335 8.84 12.87 17.88
C PHE A 335 10.30 13.15 18.15
N LYS A 336 11.11 12.13 18.37
CA LYS A 336 12.55 12.17 18.24
C LYS A 336 12.86 12.04 16.76
N THR A 337 12.28 12.92 15.95
CA THR A 337 12.81 13.16 14.63
C THR A 337 14.18 13.81 14.80
N SER A 338 15.09 13.36 13.97
CA SER A 338 16.41 13.96 13.75
C SER A 338 16.45 15.44 14.15
N ASN A 339 17.17 15.79 15.18
CA ASN A 339 17.73 17.02 15.70
C ASN A 339 17.08 18.39 15.37
N GLU A 340 16.11 18.51 14.50
CA GLU A 340 15.44 19.75 14.12
C GLU A 340 13.92 19.58 14.26
N PHE A 341 13.39 20.01 15.41
CA PHE A 341 11.97 20.19 15.62
C PHE A 341 11.51 21.37 14.76
N GLU A 342 10.96 21.08 13.59
CA GLU A 342 10.36 22.12 12.78
C GLU A 342 9.15 22.72 13.52
N VAL A 343 9.01 24.03 13.47
CA VAL A 343 7.86 24.75 14.07
C VAL A 343 6.53 24.14 13.62
N ARG A 344 6.48 23.69 12.39
CA ARG A 344 5.35 23.00 11.78
C ARG A 344 4.93 21.75 12.54
N ASP A 345 5.85 20.87 12.88
CA ASP A 345 5.55 19.64 13.63
C ASP A 345 5.07 19.93 15.04
N TYR A 346 5.60 20.96 15.66
CA TYR A 346 5.14 21.42 16.96
C TYR A 346 3.67 21.93 16.90
N ILE A 347 3.31 22.68 15.87
CA ILE A 347 1.94 23.15 15.65
C ILE A 347 1.00 21.95 15.45
N ILE A 348 1.38 20.99 14.60
CA ILE A 348 0.61 19.76 14.34
C ILE A 348 0.39 18.97 15.64
N TYR A 349 1.43 18.82 16.45
CA TYR A 349 1.34 18.10 17.72
C TYR A 349 0.41 18.82 18.73
N ASN A 350 0.49 20.14 18.84
CA ASN A 350 -0.41 20.90 19.69
C ASN A 350 -1.87 20.84 19.20
N ALA A 351 -2.10 20.85 17.89
CA ALA A 351 -3.43 20.63 17.31
C ALA A 351 -3.98 19.25 17.73
N PHE A 352 -3.15 18.22 17.69
CA PHE A 352 -3.54 16.88 18.14
C PHE A 352 -3.92 16.86 19.63
N ARG A 353 -3.09 17.44 20.50
CA ARG A 353 -3.38 17.50 21.92
C ARG A 353 -4.67 18.24 22.23
N SER A 354 -4.99 19.25 21.45
CA SER A 354 -6.22 20.06 21.61
C SER A 354 -7.51 19.26 21.39
N ILE A 355 -7.46 18.10 20.75
CA ILE A 355 -8.64 17.26 20.47
C ILE A 355 -9.36 16.91 21.76
N GLU A 356 -8.65 16.32 22.71
CA GLU A 356 -9.22 15.87 23.98
C GLU A 356 -9.51 17.04 24.92
N GLU A 357 -8.58 17.98 25.03
CA GLU A 357 -8.70 19.14 25.92
C GLU A 357 -9.93 19.99 25.61
N PHE A 358 -10.28 20.15 24.34
CA PHE A 358 -11.39 21.00 23.90
C PHE A 358 -12.59 20.25 23.35
N GLY A 359 -12.54 18.91 23.25
CA GLY A 359 -13.62 18.11 22.71
C GLY A 359 -13.87 18.34 21.21
N ILE A 360 -12.81 18.46 20.43
CA ILE A 360 -12.88 18.70 18.98
C ILE A 360 -13.55 17.51 18.28
N LYS A 361 -14.47 17.78 17.36
CA LYS A 361 -15.21 16.75 16.62
C LYS A 361 -14.59 16.40 15.28
N THR A 362 -13.94 17.34 14.64
CA THR A 362 -13.24 17.14 13.36
C THR A 362 -12.21 18.23 13.15
N THR A 363 -11.23 17.93 12.30
CA THR A 363 -10.22 18.90 11.88
C THR A 363 -10.38 19.17 10.39
N ILE A 364 -10.32 20.43 9.99
CA ILE A 364 -10.13 20.86 8.61
C ILE A 364 -8.65 21.16 8.42
N CYS A 365 -8.04 20.59 7.38
CA CYS A 365 -6.64 20.76 7.08
C CYS A 365 -6.45 21.18 5.62
N PHE A 366 -5.52 22.10 5.38
CA PHE A 366 -5.10 22.49 4.04
C PHE A 366 -3.68 22.00 3.80
N THR A 367 -3.46 21.36 2.67
CA THR A 367 -2.13 20.84 2.34
C THR A 367 -1.92 20.80 0.83
N GLU A 368 -0.75 21.15 0.38
CA GLU A 368 -0.37 21.10 -1.03
C GLU A 368 0.26 19.76 -1.39
N ASN A 369 1.16 19.28 -0.55
CA ASN A 369 1.93 18.04 -0.77
C ASN A 369 1.52 16.86 0.12
N GLY A 370 0.51 17.02 0.99
CA GLY A 370 -0.01 15.98 1.87
C GLY A 370 0.68 15.89 3.23
N TYR A 371 1.80 16.59 3.45
CA TYR A 371 2.59 16.46 4.67
C TYR A 371 1.77 16.72 5.95
N THR A 372 1.11 17.88 6.05
CA THR A 372 0.37 18.27 7.24
C THR A 372 -0.69 17.25 7.62
N ALA A 373 -1.46 16.77 6.64
CA ALA A 373 -2.52 15.79 6.87
C ALA A 373 -1.97 14.43 7.29
N SER A 374 -0.89 13.95 6.64
CA SER A 374 -0.27 12.66 6.97
C SER A 374 0.41 12.70 8.34
N ARG A 375 1.13 13.79 8.63
CA ARG A 375 1.78 13.99 9.92
C ARG A 375 0.77 14.06 11.06
N TYR A 376 -0.33 14.80 10.87
CA TYR A 376 -1.41 14.87 11.84
C TYR A 376 -2.12 13.52 12.02
N SER A 377 -2.42 12.81 10.92
CA SER A 377 -2.99 11.46 10.94
C SER A 377 -2.10 10.47 11.68
N SER A 378 -0.77 10.58 11.54
CA SER A 378 0.19 9.68 12.18
C SER A 378 0.16 9.74 13.71
N LEU A 379 -0.34 10.82 14.29
CA LEU A 379 -0.54 10.97 15.72
C LEU A 379 -1.75 10.18 16.27
N GLY A 380 -2.57 9.61 15.39
CA GLY A 380 -3.69 8.76 15.75
C GLY A 380 -4.96 9.51 16.23
N PRO A 381 -5.33 10.67 15.64
CA PRO A 381 -6.56 11.35 16.04
C PRO A 381 -7.76 10.45 15.82
N LYS A 382 -8.66 10.38 16.82
CA LYS A 382 -9.91 9.62 16.76
C LYS A 382 -11.07 10.45 16.21
N ILE A 383 -10.76 11.43 15.39
CA ILE A 383 -11.70 12.32 14.72
C ILE A 383 -11.42 12.37 13.22
N PRO A 384 -12.44 12.59 12.36
CA PRO A 384 -12.23 12.75 10.93
C PRO A 384 -11.33 13.95 10.61
N ILE A 385 -10.47 13.81 9.59
CA ILE A 385 -9.63 14.88 9.06
C ILE A 385 -10.14 15.22 7.67
N ILE A 386 -10.75 16.38 7.52
CA ILE A 386 -11.22 16.91 6.24
C ILE A 386 -10.07 17.69 5.63
N THR A 387 -9.59 17.26 4.49
CA THR A 387 -8.40 17.87 3.89
C THR A 387 -8.69 18.41 2.50
N PHE A 388 -8.24 19.64 2.26
CA PHE A 388 -8.35 20.30 0.97
C PHE A 388 -6.96 20.43 0.33
N THR A 389 -6.88 20.15 -0.98
CA THR A 389 -5.67 20.31 -1.79
C THR A 389 -6.02 20.73 -3.23
N GLN A 390 -5.11 21.43 -3.88
CA GLN A 390 -5.21 21.72 -5.32
C GLN A 390 -4.52 20.64 -6.17
N SER A 391 -3.56 19.93 -5.60
CA SER A 391 -2.82 18.88 -6.28
C SER A 391 -3.68 17.63 -6.48
N LYS A 392 -3.74 17.13 -7.72
CA LYS A 392 -4.38 15.85 -8.04
C LYS A 392 -3.64 14.69 -7.38
N ASP A 393 -2.32 14.71 -7.39
CA ASP A 393 -1.50 13.62 -6.86
C ASP A 393 -1.59 13.57 -5.33
N THR A 394 -1.55 14.72 -4.67
CA THR A 394 -1.80 14.82 -3.23
C THR A 394 -3.19 14.31 -2.86
N TYR A 395 -4.23 14.69 -3.62
CA TYR A 395 -5.58 14.17 -3.39
C TYR A 395 -5.62 12.64 -3.45
N ARG A 396 -4.94 12.03 -4.45
CA ARG A 396 -4.84 10.58 -4.62
C ARG A 396 -4.08 9.93 -3.45
N TYR A 397 -2.96 10.50 -3.07
CA TYR A 397 -2.18 10.06 -1.91
C TYR A 397 -2.98 10.10 -0.61
N LEU A 398 -3.73 11.17 -0.37
CA LEU A 398 -4.54 11.34 0.85
C LEU A 398 -5.65 10.30 1.00
N SER A 399 -6.12 9.67 -0.08
CA SER A 399 -7.06 8.56 0.00
C SER A 399 -6.49 7.31 0.67
N LEU A 400 -5.16 7.23 0.82
CA LEU A 400 -4.43 6.14 1.46
C LEU A 400 -4.04 6.47 2.91
N VAL A 401 -4.37 7.65 3.41
CA VAL A 401 -3.99 8.13 4.75
C VAL A 401 -5.15 7.93 5.73
N ARG A 402 -4.86 7.35 6.89
CA ARG A 402 -5.83 7.03 7.94
C ARG A 402 -6.65 8.24 8.37
N GLY A 403 -7.96 8.08 8.46
CA GLY A 403 -8.87 9.11 8.96
C GLY A 403 -9.02 10.35 8.08
N VAL A 404 -8.28 10.43 6.97
CA VAL A 404 -8.32 11.58 6.06
C VAL A 404 -9.44 11.40 5.04
N LYS A 405 -10.23 12.45 4.84
CA LYS A 405 -11.14 12.61 3.71
C LYS A 405 -10.66 13.77 2.87
N GLY A 406 -9.97 13.47 1.78
CA GLY A 406 -9.44 14.46 0.85
C GLY A 406 -10.51 15.02 -0.08
N TYR A 407 -10.37 16.30 -0.42
CA TYR A 407 -11.17 17.00 -1.42
C TYR A 407 -10.25 17.81 -2.30
N LYS A 408 -10.37 17.61 -3.61
CA LYS A 408 -9.66 18.43 -4.59
C LYS A 408 -10.45 19.69 -4.86
N ILE A 409 -9.79 20.84 -4.76
CA ILE A 409 -10.36 22.15 -5.09
C ILE A 409 -9.70 22.69 -6.36
N SER A 410 -10.50 23.37 -7.20
CA SER A 410 -10.07 23.83 -8.52
C SER A 410 -9.70 25.32 -8.58
N GLN A 411 -9.94 26.09 -7.52
CA GLN A 411 -9.78 27.54 -7.52
C GLN A 411 -8.71 28.00 -6.53
N SER A 412 -8.20 29.20 -6.77
CA SER A 412 -7.32 29.90 -5.84
C SER A 412 -7.92 29.91 -4.43
N PHE A 413 -7.06 29.70 -3.47
CA PHE A 413 -7.37 29.61 -2.06
C PHE A 413 -8.14 30.85 -1.58
N ASN A 414 -9.46 30.73 -1.43
CA ASN A 414 -10.26 31.70 -0.68
C ASN A 414 -10.70 31.02 0.62
N TYR A 415 -10.12 31.44 1.71
CA TYR A 415 -10.30 30.85 3.05
C TYR A 415 -11.79 30.80 3.47
N GLU A 416 -12.57 31.84 3.20
CA GLU A 416 -14.00 31.88 3.54
C GLU A 416 -14.83 30.88 2.72
N ASN A 417 -14.50 30.72 1.44
CA ASN A 417 -15.16 29.70 0.62
C ASN A 417 -14.85 28.29 1.11
N LEU A 418 -13.62 28.05 1.55
CA LEU A 418 -13.20 26.74 2.06
C LEU A 418 -13.88 26.40 3.40
N LYS A 419 -14.09 27.38 4.28
CA LYS A 419 -14.90 27.18 5.49
C LYS A 419 -16.32 26.72 5.12
N LYS A 420 -16.97 27.39 4.16
CA LYS A 420 -18.32 27.01 3.71
C LYS A 420 -18.35 25.58 3.16
N ILE A 421 -17.40 25.22 2.29
CA ILE A 421 -17.28 23.86 1.76
C ILE A 421 -17.00 22.87 2.92
N GLY A 422 -16.09 23.20 3.82
CA GLY A 422 -15.78 22.42 5.00
C GLY A 422 -17.02 22.15 5.87
N LYS A 423 -17.86 23.16 6.06
CA LYS A 423 -19.14 23.04 6.79
C LYS A 423 -20.08 22.01 6.16
N GLU A 424 -20.22 22.04 4.82
CA GLU A 424 -21.04 21.04 4.12
C GLU A 424 -20.43 19.64 4.21
N MET A 425 -19.11 19.50 4.07
CA MET A 425 -18.43 18.21 4.22
C MET A 425 -18.59 17.64 5.63
N ILE A 426 -18.53 18.47 6.67
CA ILE A 426 -18.79 18.08 8.05
C ILE A 426 -20.22 17.52 8.19
N ARG A 427 -21.22 18.23 7.65
CA ARG A 427 -22.62 17.75 7.67
C ARG A 427 -22.77 16.39 7.00
N MET A 428 -22.11 16.18 5.87
CA MET A 428 -22.13 14.90 5.15
C MET A 428 -21.49 13.76 5.97
N ILE A 429 -20.30 14.00 6.52
CA ILE A 429 -19.56 12.99 7.32
C ILE A 429 -20.34 12.60 8.58
N PHE A 430 -20.91 13.57 9.27
CA PHE A 430 -21.69 13.34 10.48
C PHE A 430 -23.17 13.02 10.20
N LYS A 431 -23.59 12.96 8.93
CA LYS A 431 -24.98 12.69 8.53
C LYS A 431 -25.98 13.60 9.25
N GLY A 432 -25.63 14.86 9.44
CA GLY A 432 -26.41 15.84 10.19
C GLY A 432 -26.32 15.76 11.73
N ASN A 433 -25.66 14.74 12.28
CA ASN A 433 -25.51 14.55 13.73
C ASN A 433 -24.34 15.38 14.28
N ILE A 434 -24.36 16.68 14.05
CA ILE A 434 -23.40 17.64 14.62
C ILE A 434 -24.15 18.81 15.23
N SER A 435 -23.76 19.19 16.46
CA SER A 435 -24.35 20.32 17.17
C SER A 435 -23.73 21.64 16.70
N LEU A 436 -24.51 22.71 16.75
CA LEU A 436 -24.03 24.07 16.42
C LEU A 436 -22.89 24.53 17.36
N ASP A 437 -22.82 24.00 18.57
CA ASP A 437 -21.78 24.30 19.55
C ASP A 437 -20.61 23.31 19.54
N ASP A 438 -20.67 22.25 18.72
CA ASP A 438 -19.54 21.35 18.54
C ASP A 438 -18.31 22.09 18.01
N LYS A 439 -17.15 21.77 18.55
CA LYS A 439 -15.90 22.46 18.24
C LYS A 439 -15.21 21.81 17.04
N ILE A 440 -14.75 22.64 16.16
CA ILE A 440 -14.02 22.30 14.94
C ILE A 440 -12.65 22.96 15.00
N LEU A 441 -11.61 22.23 14.64
CA LEU A 441 -10.26 22.74 14.53
C LEU A 441 -9.93 22.98 13.07
N ILE A 442 -9.32 24.11 12.75
CA ILE A 442 -8.70 24.37 11.45
C ILE A 442 -7.19 24.39 11.65
N LEU A 443 -6.50 23.50 10.94
CA LEU A 443 -5.06 23.37 10.99
C LEU A 443 -4.43 23.93 9.72
N GLN A 444 -3.60 24.94 9.89
CA GLN A 444 -2.82 25.57 8.84
C GLN A 444 -1.33 25.43 9.17
N ALA A 445 -0.68 24.47 8.55
CA ALA A 445 0.74 24.19 8.74
C ALA A 445 1.44 24.03 7.38
N ASN A 446 1.28 25.03 6.51
CA ASN A 446 1.81 24.99 5.14
C ASN A 446 3.13 25.76 5.02
N GLU A 447 4.12 25.13 4.37
CA GLU A 447 5.38 25.81 4.02
C GLU A 447 5.28 26.71 2.79
N THR A 448 4.25 26.54 1.96
CA THR A 448 4.26 27.04 0.57
C THR A 448 3.09 27.92 0.22
N LEU A 449 2.61 28.75 1.11
CA LEU A 449 1.87 29.91 0.65
C LEU A 449 2.91 30.97 0.24
N ASN A 450 3.26 30.92 -1.05
CA ASN A 450 4.03 31.90 -1.83
C ASN A 450 4.88 32.85 -0.96
N PRO A 451 6.22 32.67 -0.85
CA PRO A 451 7.06 33.44 0.09
C PRO A 451 7.00 34.95 -0.11
N VAL A 452 6.36 35.43 -1.16
CA VAL A 452 6.18 36.86 -1.48
C VAL A 452 4.91 37.45 -0.85
N LYS A 453 3.99 36.66 -0.30
CA LYS A 453 2.67 37.14 0.16
C LYS A 453 2.28 36.77 1.59
N THR A 454 3.08 36.06 2.35
CA THR A 454 2.61 35.62 3.66
C THR A 454 3.58 35.90 4.79
N ASP A 455 3.27 36.95 5.52
CA ASP A 455 3.42 37.00 6.98
C ASP A 455 2.46 35.99 7.67
N MET A 456 1.99 34.95 6.99
CA MET A 456 1.08 33.95 7.55
C MET A 456 1.88 32.96 8.38
N ILE A 457 1.83 33.18 9.66
CA ILE A 457 2.22 32.24 10.69
C ILE A 457 1.31 31.02 10.56
N ASN A 458 1.90 29.82 10.41
CA ASN A 458 1.19 28.57 10.59
C ASN A 458 0.44 28.62 11.92
N GLY A 459 -0.83 28.17 11.93
CA GLY A 459 -1.68 28.37 13.09
C GLY A 459 -2.71 27.27 13.30
N ILE A 460 -3.27 27.29 14.48
CA ILE A 460 -4.42 26.47 14.90
C ILE A 460 -5.55 27.43 15.21
N GLU A 461 -6.70 27.20 14.60
CA GLU A 461 -7.91 27.98 14.85
C GLU A 461 -9.02 27.08 15.37
N PHE A 462 -9.78 27.58 16.33
CA PHE A 462 -10.91 26.88 16.95
C PHE A 462 -12.20 27.61 16.61
N TYR A 463 -13.18 26.85 16.13
CA TYR A 463 -14.51 27.37 15.82
C TYR A 463 -15.59 26.51 16.44
N ASN A 464 -16.69 27.12 16.88
CA ASN A 464 -17.94 26.39 17.01
C ASN A 464 -18.50 26.15 15.61
N PHE A 465 -19.14 25.02 15.38
CA PHE A 465 -19.67 24.64 14.06
C PHE A 465 -20.61 25.70 13.45
N LYS A 466 -21.35 26.47 14.29
CA LYS A 466 -22.16 27.58 13.83
C LYS A 466 -21.37 28.70 13.17
N ASN A 467 -20.09 28.88 13.52
CA ASN A 467 -19.24 30.00 13.14
C ASN A 467 -18.29 29.69 11.97
N ILE A 468 -18.33 28.46 11.44
CA ILE A 468 -17.59 28.07 10.23
C ILE A 468 -18.34 28.50 8.98
#